data_ae4f59c03dd6847debc6902a1c54515d
#
_entry.id   ae4f59c03dd6847debc6902a1c54515d
#
_cell.length_a   1.000
_cell.length_b   1.000
_cell.length_c   1.000
_cell.angle_alpha   90.00
_cell.angle_beta   90.00
_cell.angle_gamma   90.00
#
_symmetry.space_group_name_H-M   'P 1'
#
loop_
_entity.id
_entity.type
_entity.pdbx_description
1 polymer ?
#
loop_
_entity_poly.entity_id
_entity_poly.type
_entity_poly.pdbx_seq_one_letter_code
_entity_poly.pdbx_strand_id
1 'polypeptide(L)'
;MFQLPQRDLKKEDIIDILSIKSTEDMEALFREAYRIKEKYIGKIVYYRGLIEFSNICAKNCYYCGIRKDNPHKRYEMTDEEIQEAALFAYENRYGSIVLQSGEREDSVFIEKIIRNLNLIRQKTGGKLGITLCVGEQEEEVYQKFFEAGAHRYLLRIETSSQDFYKTLHPXEGFPA
;
A
#
# COMPACT_ATOMS: atom_id res chain seq x y z
N MET A 1 -33.07 -14.32 -4.44
CA MET A 1 -32.23 -13.44 -5.29
C MET A 1 -31.75 -12.26 -4.44
N PHE A 2 -30.45 -12.08 -4.34
CA PHE A 2 -29.82 -11.05 -3.49
C PHE A 2 -30.15 -9.64 -3.99
N GLN A 3 -30.46 -8.73 -3.08
CA GLN A 3 -30.67 -7.30 -3.37
C GLN A 3 -30.03 -6.47 -2.27
N LEU A 4 -29.27 -5.46 -2.66
CA LEU A 4 -28.69 -4.52 -1.71
C LEU A 4 -29.79 -3.59 -1.14
N PRO A 5 -29.75 -3.31 0.16
CA PRO A 5 -30.64 -2.30 0.75
C PRO A 5 -30.50 -0.93 0.05
N GLN A 6 -31.62 -0.22 -0.11
CA GLN A 6 -31.64 1.12 -0.73
C GLN A 6 -31.38 2.22 0.32
N ARG A 7 -30.55 1.93 1.31
CA ARG A 7 -30.12 2.82 2.39
C ARG A 7 -28.66 2.50 2.72
N ASP A 8 -28.06 3.30 3.59
CA ASP A 8 -26.71 3.02 4.08
C ASP A 8 -26.67 1.63 4.74
N LEU A 9 -25.61 0.90 4.44
CA LEU A 9 -25.43 -0.47 4.97
C LEU A 9 -25.14 -0.43 6.45
N LYS A 10 -25.83 -1.28 7.20
CA LYS A 10 -25.56 -1.53 8.60
C LYS A 10 -24.63 -2.73 8.75
N LYS A 11 -24.12 -2.94 9.95
CA LYS A 11 -23.23 -4.07 10.26
C LYS A 11 -23.87 -5.41 9.87
N GLU A 12 -25.16 -5.57 10.16
CA GLU A 12 -25.89 -6.79 9.85
C GLU A 12 -25.94 -7.07 8.34
N ASP A 13 -26.19 -6.01 7.55
CA ASP A 13 -26.20 -6.14 6.08
C ASP A 13 -24.84 -6.61 5.57
N ILE A 14 -23.74 -6.09 6.15
CA ILE A 14 -22.38 -6.47 5.76
C ILE A 14 -22.13 -7.94 6.11
N ILE A 15 -22.57 -8.39 7.29
CA ILE A 15 -22.47 -9.80 7.70
C ILE A 15 -23.21 -10.68 6.70
N ASP A 16 -24.43 -10.31 6.33
CA ASP A 16 -25.23 -11.08 5.38
C ASP A 16 -24.55 -11.15 4.00
N ILE A 17 -24.04 -10.01 3.51
CA ILE A 17 -23.30 -9.96 2.24
C ILE A 17 -22.08 -10.89 2.28
N LEU A 18 -21.31 -10.84 3.36
CA LEU A 18 -20.10 -11.66 3.50
C LEU A 18 -20.40 -13.15 3.73
N SER A 19 -21.65 -13.46 4.09
CA SER A 19 -22.07 -14.84 4.36
C SER A 19 -22.74 -15.53 3.15
N ILE A 20 -22.87 -14.83 2.03
CA ILE A 20 -23.47 -15.39 0.81
C ILE A 20 -22.64 -16.60 0.35
N LYS A 21 -23.32 -17.71 0.09
CA LYS A 21 -22.69 -18.96 -0.39
C LYS A 21 -23.26 -19.44 -1.73
N SER A 22 -24.46 -18.99 -2.06
CA SER A 22 -25.12 -19.37 -3.31
C SER A 22 -24.43 -18.66 -4.49
N THR A 23 -24.08 -19.39 -5.53
CA THR A 23 -23.48 -18.82 -6.74
C THR A 23 -24.38 -17.76 -7.36
N GLU A 24 -25.69 -18.03 -7.41
CA GLU A 24 -26.66 -17.08 -7.96
C GLU A 24 -26.64 -15.74 -7.23
N ASP A 25 -26.62 -15.78 -5.90
CA ASP A 25 -26.61 -14.54 -5.09
C ASP A 25 -25.25 -13.82 -5.16
N MET A 26 -24.14 -14.59 -5.24
CA MET A 26 -22.81 -13.98 -5.48
C MET A 26 -22.77 -13.24 -6.82
N GLU A 27 -23.31 -13.85 -7.87
CA GLU A 27 -23.37 -13.21 -9.19
C GLU A 27 -24.25 -11.95 -9.15
N ALA A 28 -25.37 -12.00 -8.42
CA ALA A 28 -26.23 -10.84 -8.25
C ALA A 28 -25.49 -9.70 -7.52
N LEU A 29 -24.73 -10.03 -6.47
CA LEU A 29 -23.90 -9.08 -5.75
C LEU A 29 -22.84 -8.47 -6.68
N PHE A 30 -22.14 -9.30 -7.47
CA PHE A 30 -21.12 -8.81 -8.40
C PHE A 30 -21.70 -7.91 -9.48
N ARG A 31 -22.87 -8.22 -10.02
CA ARG A 31 -23.56 -7.37 -11.00
C ARG A 31 -23.89 -6.00 -10.38
N GLU A 32 -24.35 -5.99 -9.13
CA GLU A 32 -24.68 -4.74 -8.45
C GLU A 32 -23.42 -3.92 -8.13
N ALA A 33 -22.36 -4.56 -7.68
CA ALA A 33 -21.06 -3.91 -7.44
C ALA A 33 -20.52 -3.29 -8.75
N TYR A 34 -20.63 -4.01 -9.86
CA TYR A 34 -20.22 -3.52 -11.17
C TYR A 34 -21.07 -2.31 -11.59
N ARG A 35 -22.39 -2.38 -11.38
CA ARG A 35 -23.30 -1.25 -11.69
C ARG A 35 -22.91 0.02 -10.93
N ILE A 36 -22.60 -0.14 -9.64
CA ILE A 36 -22.17 0.99 -8.81
C ILE A 36 -20.84 1.53 -9.33
N LYS A 37 -19.85 0.65 -9.57
CA LYS A 37 -18.56 1.04 -10.15
C LYS A 37 -18.75 1.81 -11.45
N GLU A 38 -19.57 1.27 -12.37
CA GLU A 38 -19.82 1.89 -13.67
C GLU A 38 -20.40 3.28 -13.51
N LYS A 39 -21.35 3.46 -12.57
CA LYS A 39 -21.99 4.76 -12.31
C LYS A 39 -20.99 5.82 -11.83
N TYR A 40 -20.03 5.45 -10.96
CA TYR A 40 -19.16 6.43 -10.29
C TYR A 40 -17.77 6.54 -10.91
N ILE A 41 -17.26 5.48 -11.50
CA ILE A 41 -15.88 5.39 -12.03
C ILE A 41 -15.86 5.14 -13.54
N GLY A 42 -16.95 4.59 -14.09
CA GLY A 42 -16.99 4.15 -15.48
C GLY A 42 -16.37 2.76 -15.66
N LYS A 43 -16.17 2.40 -16.93
CA LYS A 43 -15.59 1.08 -17.30
C LYS A 43 -14.07 1.11 -17.39
N ILE A 44 -13.44 1.99 -16.60
CA ILE A 44 -11.99 2.20 -16.63
C ILE A 44 -11.34 1.42 -15.49
N VAL A 45 -10.16 0.84 -15.77
CA VAL A 45 -9.27 0.27 -14.77
C VAL A 45 -7.98 1.10 -14.80
N TYR A 46 -7.59 1.62 -13.66
CA TYR A 46 -6.38 2.42 -13.52
C TYR A 46 -5.23 1.54 -13.05
N TYR A 47 -4.12 1.60 -13.74
CA TYR A 47 -2.90 0.94 -13.30
C TYR A 47 -2.20 1.78 -12.24
N ARG A 48 -1.59 1.07 -11.28
CA ARG A 48 -0.67 1.67 -10.30
C ARG A 48 0.65 0.91 -10.41
N GLY A 49 1.75 1.63 -10.57
CA GLY A 49 3.07 1.02 -10.57
C GLY A 49 3.48 0.62 -9.16
N LEU A 50 4.18 -0.49 -9.02
CA LEU A 50 4.78 -0.91 -7.75
C LEU A 50 6.29 -0.99 -7.98
N ILE A 51 7.04 -0.21 -7.20
CA ILE A 51 8.51 -0.21 -7.22
C ILE A 51 8.97 -0.72 -5.85
N GLU A 52 9.38 -1.98 -5.81
CA GLU A 52 9.95 -2.58 -4.61
C GLU A 52 11.45 -2.26 -4.58
N PHE A 53 11.79 -1.08 -4.04
CA PHE A 53 13.14 -0.55 -4.19
C PHE A 53 14.16 -1.17 -3.23
N SER A 54 13.70 -1.91 -2.21
CA SER A 54 14.61 -2.61 -1.29
C SER A 54 13.88 -3.74 -0.58
N ASN A 55 14.58 -4.86 -0.34
CA ASN A 55 14.08 -5.94 0.51
C ASN A 55 14.84 -6.02 1.85
N ILE A 56 15.57 -4.96 2.22
CA ILE A 56 16.24 -4.88 3.51
C ILE A 56 15.22 -4.44 4.56
N CYS A 57 15.05 -5.23 5.63
CA CYS A 57 14.07 -4.97 6.68
C CYS A 57 14.72 -5.16 8.05
N ALA A 58 14.39 -4.27 8.99
CA ALA A 58 14.86 -4.37 10.39
C ALA A 58 13.97 -5.27 11.23
N LYS A 59 12.73 -5.55 10.77
CA LYS A 59 11.73 -6.32 11.53
C LYS A 59 11.82 -7.82 11.24
N ASN A 60 11.23 -8.62 12.13
CA ASN A 60 11.34 -10.08 12.04
C ASN A 60 9.98 -10.79 12.05
N CYS A 61 8.98 -10.18 11.42
CA CYS A 61 7.60 -10.72 11.35
C CYS A 61 7.59 -12.14 10.78
N TYR A 62 7.07 -13.10 11.51
CA TYR A 62 7.19 -14.52 11.18
C TYR A 62 6.59 -14.93 9.84
N TYR A 63 5.59 -14.21 9.36
CA TYR A 63 4.93 -14.49 8.07
C TYR A 63 5.65 -13.87 6.87
N CYS A 64 6.66 -13.01 7.11
CA CYS A 64 7.23 -12.17 6.05
C CYS A 64 8.47 -12.80 5.41
N GLY A 65 8.46 -12.92 4.09
CA GLY A 65 9.58 -13.48 3.33
C GLY A 65 10.85 -12.63 3.40
N ILE A 66 10.72 -11.31 3.62
CA ILE A 66 11.89 -10.42 3.70
C ILE A 66 12.25 -10.06 5.16
N ARG A 67 11.73 -10.80 6.15
CA ARG A 67 12.09 -10.54 7.54
C ARG A 67 13.60 -10.62 7.77
N LYS A 68 14.08 -9.89 8.76
CA LYS A 68 15.51 -9.71 9.05
C LYS A 68 16.30 -11.02 9.04
N ASP A 69 15.80 -12.03 9.75
CA ASP A 69 16.53 -13.30 9.96
C ASP A 69 16.36 -14.31 8.81
N ASN A 70 15.55 -13.98 7.80
CA ASN A 70 15.40 -14.90 6.66
C ASN A 70 16.61 -14.75 5.73
N PRO A 71 17.33 -15.87 5.42
CA PRO A 71 18.58 -15.80 4.61
C PRO A 71 18.30 -15.62 3.12
N HIS A 72 17.79 -14.48 2.73
CA HIS A 72 17.59 -14.10 1.33
C HIS A 72 18.65 -13.13 0.85
N LYS A 73 18.94 -13.19 -0.42
CA LYS A 73 19.79 -12.18 -1.07
C LYS A 73 19.11 -10.82 -0.88
N ARG A 74 19.84 -9.88 -0.29
CA ARG A 74 19.34 -8.53 -0.07
C ARG A 74 19.74 -7.64 -1.24
N TYR A 75 18.87 -6.68 -1.56
CA TYR A 75 19.13 -5.69 -2.59
C TYR A 75 18.55 -4.34 -2.19
N GLU A 76 19.09 -3.32 -2.80
CA GLU A 76 18.56 -1.96 -2.73
C GLU A 76 18.84 -1.29 -4.07
N MET A 77 17.81 -0.79 -4.72
CA MET A 77 17.91 -0.09 -5.99
C MET A 77 18.68 1.23 -5.83
N THR A 78 19.41 1.62 -6.84
CA THR A 78 20.03 2.96 -6.89
C THR A 78 18.95 4.04 -7.09
N ASP A 79 19.31 5.29 -6.86
CA ASP A 79 18.41 6.41 -7.11
C ASP A 79 18.01 6.45 -8.59
N GLU A 80 18.95 6.15 -9.49
CA GLU A 80 18.70 6.11 -10.93
C GLU A 80 17.66 5.05 -11.30
N GLU A 81 17.80 3.85 -10.77
CA GLU A 81 16.85 2.75 -11.02
C GLU A 81 15.45 3.08 -10.54
N ILE A 82 15.33 3.70 -9.35
CA ILE A 82 14.04 4.13 -8.79
C ILE A 82 13.40 5.18 -9.72
N GLN A 83 14.19 6.15 -10.17
CA GLN A 83 13.69 7.23 -11.02
C GLN A 83 13.30 6.73 -12.41
N GLU A 84 14.09 5.81 -13.00
CA GLU A 84 13.75 5.22 -14.30
C GLU A 84 12.42 4.48 -14.23
N ALA A 85 12.22 3.68 -13.17
CA ALA A 85 10.96 2.96 -12.99
C ALA A 85 9.78 3.92 -12.80
N ALA A 86 9.99 5.02 -12.04
CA ALA A 86 8.95 6.03 -11.82
C ALA A 86 8.61 6.77 -13.12
N LEU A 87 9.63 7.13 -13.91
CA LEU A 87 9.42 7.79 -15.20
C LEU A 87 8.71 6.87 -16.19
N PHE A 88 9.09 5.60 -16.24
CA PHE A 88 8.38 4.61 -17.05
C PHE A 88 6.88 4.60 -16.72
N ALA A 89 6.53 4.58 -15.43
CA ALA A 89 5.13 4.61 -15.01
C ALA A 89 4.44 5.89 -15.48
N TYR A 90 5.10 7.03 -15.32
CA TYR A 90 4.56 8.34 -15.73
C TYR A 90 4.31 8.41 -17.23
N GLU A 91 5.30 8.01 -18.03
CA GLU A 91 5.22 8.04 -19.51
C GLU A 91 4.14 7.09 -20.05
N ASN A 92 3.93 5.97 -19.33
CA ASN A 92 2.90 5.01 -19.70
C ASN A 92 1.55 5.30 -19.03
N ARG A 93 1.37 6.53 -18.53
CA ARG A 93 0.09 7.06 -18.02
C ARG A 93 -0.45 6.29 -16.80
N TYR A 94 0.41 5.71 -16.00
CA TYR A 94 0.00 5.23 -14.67
C TYR A 94 -0.29 6.48 -13.82
N GLY A 95 -1.45 6.51 -13.18
CA GLY A 95 -1.82 7.68 -12.36
C GLY A 95 -1.02 7.79 -11.08
N SER A 96 -0.42 6.70 -10.63
CA SER A 96 0.33 6.68 -9.37
C SER A 96 1.29 5.49 -9.32
N ILE A 97 2.25 5.61 -8.39
CA ILE A 97 3.16 4.51 -8.01
C ILE A 97 3.12 4.28 -6.51
N VAL A 98 3.55 3.09 -6.10
CA VAL A 98 3.89 2.78 -4.71
C VAL A 98 5.39 2.55 -4.67
N LEU A 99 6.10 3.27 -3.80
CA LEU A 99 7.49 2.95 -3.45
C LEU A 99 7.46 2.10 -2.19
N GLN A 100 7.89 0.87 -2.32
CA GLN A 100 7.78 -0.14 -1.25
C GLN A 100 9.15 -0.70 -0.89
N SER A 101 9.34 -0.96 0.41
CA SER A 101 10.55 -1.65 0.90
C SER A 101 10.22 -2.40 2.19
N GLY A 102 11.23 -3.04 2.75
CA GLY A 102 11.19 -3.43 4.16
C GLY A 102 11.27 -2.18 5.05
N GLU A 103 10.99 -2.37 6.32
CA GLU A 103 10.94 -1.29 7.32
C GLU A 103 12.34 -0.98 7.83
N ARG A 104 12.71 0.30 7.78
CA ARG A 104 13.96 0.86 8.30
C ARG A 104 13.71 2.27 8.81
N GLU A 105 14.46 2.67 9.83
CA GLU A 105 14.30 3.96 10.50
C GLU A 105 15.60 4.79 10.49
N ASP A 106 16.66 4.28 9.84
CA ASP A 106 17.94 4.99 9.82
C ASP A 106 17.91 6.20 8.89
N SER A 107 18.69 7.22 9.24
CA SER A 107 18.70 8.51 8.51
C SER A 107 19.08 8.36 7.04
N VAL A 108 19.99 7.45 6.71
CA VAL A 108 20.43 7.24 5.30
C VAL A 108 19.26 6.77 4.45
N PHE A 109 18.46 5.85 4.98
CA PHE A 109 17.27 5.33 4.32
C PHE A 109 16.21 6.44 4.14
N ILE A 110 15.95 7.19 5.21
CA ILE A 110 14.97 8.28 5.18
C ILE A 110 15.38 9.36 4.15
N GLU A 111 16.65 9.75 4.16
CA GLU A 111 17.18 10.75 3.23
C GLU A 111 17.11 10.29 1.77
N LYS A 112 17.38 9.00 1.54
CA LYS A 112 17.24 8.39 0.20
C LYS A 112 15.80 8.52 -0.30
N ILE A 113 14.81 8.23 0.54
CA ILE A 113 13.39 8.35 0.17
C ILE A 113 13.06 9.81 -0.16
N ILE A 114 13.43 10.75 0.73
CA ILE A 114 13.16 12.19 0.54
C ILE A 114 13.77 12.67 -0.78
N ARG A 115 15.02 12.31 -1.04
CA ARG A 115 15.72 12.69 -2.27
C ARG A 115 14.99 12.15 -3.51
N ASN A 116 14.59 10.89 -3.50
CA ASN A 116 13.86 10.29 -4.62
C ASN A 116 12.48 10.90 -4.82
N LEU A 117 11.74 11.19 -3.74
CA LEU A 117 10.45 11.87 -3.83
C LEU A 117 10.60 13.22 -4.55
N ASN A 118 11.57 14.04 -4.12
CA ASN A 118 11.82 15.35 -4.72
C ASN A 118 12.19 15.23 -6.21
N LEU A 119 13.06 14.28 -6.56
CA LEU A 119 13.50 14.09 -7.94
C LEU A 119 12.35 13.61 -8.84
N ILE A 120 11.55 12.64 -8.37
CA ILE A 120 10.38 12.17 -9.13
C ILE A 120 9.38 13.32 -9.31
N ARG A 121 9.10 14.06 -8.24
CA ARG A 121 8.19 15.22 -8.29
C ARG A 121 8.67 16.25 -9.33
N GLN A 122 9.96 16.56 -9.32
CA GLN A 122 10.56 17.50 -10.28
C GLN A 122 10.40 16.99 -11.72
N LYS A 123 10.79 15.73 -11.98
CA LYS A 123 10.77 15.14 -13.33
C LYS A 123 9.37 14.95 -13.90
N THR A 124 8.36 14.74 -13.06
CA THR A 124 6.98 14.50 -13.49
C THR A 124 6.09 15.75 -13.37
N GLY A 125 6.67 16.89 -12.94
CA GLY A 125 5.90 18.10 -12.68
C GLY A 125 4.83 17.89 -11.60
N GLY A 126 5.06 16.96 -10.67
CA GLY A 126 4.12 16.62 -9.60
C GLY A 126 2.87 15.87 -10.05
N LYS A 127 2.84 15.39 -11.29
CA LYS A 127 1.64 14.75 -11.85
C LYS A 127 1.54 13.25 -11.55
N LEU A 128 2.63 12.61 -11.13
CA LEU A 128 2.62 11.20 -10.74
C LEU A 128 2.35 11.11 -9.24
N GLY A 129 1.23 10.50 -8.85
CA GLY A 129 0.90 10.30 -7.44
C GLY A 129 1.83 9.28 -6.80
N ILE A 130 2.35 9.56 -5.61
CA ILE A 130 3.28 8.66 -4.91
C ILE A 130 2.68 8.21 -3.58
N THR A 131 2.59 6.90 -3.39
CA THR A 131 2.27 6.26 -2.12
C THR A 131 3.57 5.66 -1.57
N LEU A 132 3.87 5.88 -0.30
CA LEU A 132 4.96 5.17 0.38
C LEU A 132 4.41 3.97 1.15
N CYS A 133 5.19 2.89 1.18
CA CYS A 133 4.91 1.69 1.98
C CYS A 133 6.26 1.18 2.50
N VAL A 134 6.75 1.82 3.58
CA VAL A 134 8.11 1.62 4.10
C VAL A 134 8.13 1.34 5.61
N GLY A 135 7.00 0.82 6.14
CA GLY A 135 6.87 0.47 7.55
C GLY A 135 6.49 1.66 8.43
N GLU A 136 6.57 1.49 9.73
CA GLU A 136 6.27 2.55 10.70
C GLU A 136 7.41 3.55 10.77
N GLN A 137 7.07 4.82 11.02
CA GLN A 137 8.03 5.91 11.11
C GLN A 137 7.57 6.87 12.21
N GLU A 138 8.46 7.71 12.69
CA GLU A 138 8.11 8.78 13.63
C GLU A 138 7.30 9.88 12.91
N GLU A 139 6.46 10.59 13.66
CA GLU A 139 5.59 11.64 13.13
C GLU A 139 6.36 12.66 12.27
N GLU A 140 7.53 13.07 12.75
CA GLU A 140 8.37 14.04 12.03
C GLU A 140 8.84 13.50 10.66
N VAL A 141 9.03 12.19 10.54
CA VAL A 141 9.44 11.54 9.29
C VAL A 141 8.27 11.50 8.31
N TYR A 142 7.07 11.18 8.79
CA TYR A 142 5.86 11.25 7.96
C TYR A 142 5.69 12.67 7.39
N GLN A 143 5.91 13.70 8.22
CA GLN A 143 5.81 15.09 7.77
C GLN A 143 6.83 15.39 6.66
N LYS A 144 8.09 14.97 6.84
CA LYS A 144 9.14 15.14 5.83
C LYS A 144 8.78 14.46 4.51
N PHE A 145 8.24 13.24 4.57
CA PHE A 145 7.82 12.51 3.37
C PHE A 145 6.68 13.25 2.65
N PHE A 146 5.70 13.76 3.40
CA PHE A 146 4.60 14.52 2.82
C PHE A 146 5.11 15.78 2.12
N GLU A 147 5.99 16.55 2.76
CA GLU A 147 6.57 17.77 2.20
C GLU A 147 7.39 17.47 0.94
N ALA A 148 8.09 16.34 0.90
CA ALA A 148 8.87 15.91 -0.26
C ALA A 148 7.99 15.43 -1.43
N GLY A 149 6.69 15.15 -1.20
CA GLY A 149 5.75 14.83 -2.28
C GLY A 149 5.06 13.50 -2.21
N ALA A 150 5.22 12.74 -1.12
CA ALA A 150 4.39 11.56 -0.88
C ALA A 150 2.98 12.02 -0.50
N HIS A 151 1.97 11.66 -1.28
CA HIS A 151 0.61 12.13 -0.98
C HIS A 151 -0.26 11.05 -0.31
N ARG A 152 0.27 9.83 -0.18
CA ARG A 152 -0.37 8.73 0.55
C ARG A 152 0.68 7.90 1.26
N TYR A 153 0.29 7.32 2.37
CA TYR A 153 1.09 6.34 3.10
C TYR A 153 0.27 5.08 3.28
N LEU A 154 0.87 3.92 3.00
CA LEU A 154 0.25 2.63 3.20
C LEU A 154 0.93 1.95 4.39
N LEU A 155 0.21 1.83 5.48
CA LEU A 155 0.65 1.13 6.67
C LEU A 155 -0.32 -0.02 6.92
N ARG A 156 0.21 -1.23 7.07
CA ARG A 156 -0.62 -2.42 7.25
C ARG A 156 -0.87 -2.65 8.74
N ILE A 157 -2.13 -2.78 9.11
CA ILE A 157 -2.49 -3.10 10.49
C ILE A 157 -2.26 -4.59 10.81
N GLU A 158 -2.29 -5.46 9.81
CA GLU A 158 -2.12 -6.93 9.87
C GLU A 158 -3.20 -7.62 10.72
N THR A 159 -3.37 -7.24 12.00
CA THR A 159 -4.43 -7.76 12.86
C THR A 159 -4.81 -6.71 13.90
N SER A 160 -6.11 -6.68 14.25
CA SER A 160 -6.61 -5.82 15.33
C SER A 160 -6.54 -6.51 16.72
N SER A 161 -6.07 -7.75 16.78
CA SER A 161 -5.90 -8.48 18.06
C SER A 161 -4.48 -8.30 18.56
N GLN A 162 -4.33 -7.59 19.67
CA GLN A 162 -3.03 -7.34 20.30
C GLN A 162 -2.30 -8.65 20.64
N ASP A 163 -3.03 -9.63 21.18
CA ASP A 163 -2.41 -10.91 21.55
C ASP A 163 -1.95 -11.70 20.34
N PHE A 164 -2.76 -11.71 19.26
CA PHE A 164 -2.38 -12.36 18.02
C PHE A 164 -1.21 -11.62 17.36
N TYR A 165 -1.19 -10.29 17.40
CA TYR A 165 -0.07 -9.48 16.88
C TYR A 165 1.26 -9.92 17.51
N LYS A 166 1.28 -10.07 18.83
CA LYS A 166 2.49 -10.50 19.57
C LYS A 166 3.00 -11.88 19.13
N THR A 167 2.12 -12.76 18.70
CA THR A 167 2.54 -14.09 18.21
C THR A 167 3.21 -14.04 16.83
N LEU A 168 2.92 -12.99 16.07
CA LEU A 168 3.42 -12.83 14.70
C LEU A 168 4.65 -11.92 14.61
N HIS A 169 4.83 -11.03 15.59
CA HIS A 169 5.85 -9.98 15.56
C HIS A 169 6.76 -10.07 16.79
N PRO A 170 7.78 -10.91 16.77
CA PRO A 170 8.68 -11.06 17.92
C PRO A 170 9.46 -9.77 18.22
N UNK A 171 9.29 -9.46 19.44
CA UNK A 171 10.06 -8.42 19.84
C UNK A 171 9.48 -7.06 19.61
N GLU A 172 8.37 -7.11 19.23
CA GLU A 172 7.80 -5.80 18.91
C GLU A 172 6.59 -5.52 19.78
N GLY A 173 6.41 -4.25 20.11
CA GLY A 173 5.19 -3.80 20.78
C GLY A 173 4.03 -3.74 19.77
N PHE A 174 2.81 -3.71 20.27
CA PHE A 174 1.63 -3.46 19.44
C PHE A 174 1.67 -1.97 19.02
N PRO A 175 1.42 -1.65 17.75
CA PRO A 175 1.42 -0.25 17.32
C PRO A 175 0.44 0.62 18.13
N ALA A 176 0.83 1.86 18.41
CA ALA A 176 0.04 2.81 19.19
C ALA A 176 -1.19 3.32 18.41
#